data_87bb174c0345354dad31a72b7d2d5fa9
#
_entry.id   87bb174c0345354dad31a72b7d2d5fa9
#
_cell.length_a   1.000
_cell.length_b   1.000
_cell.length_c   1.000
_cell.angle_alpha   90.00
_cell.angle_beta   90.00
_cell.angle_gamma   90.00
#
_symmetry.space_group_name_H-M   'P 1'
#
loop_
_entity.id
_entity.type
_entity.pdbx_description
1 polymer ?
#
loop_
_entity_poly.entity_id
_entity_poly.type
_entity_poly.pdbx_seq_one_letter_code
_entity_poly.pdbx_strand_id
1 'polypeptide(L)'
;LEQMEKEGTRFRSGVDVGNELTGSDLRKKYDAVVLAVGSTQWRDLSIKGRELKGIYQAMEFLPWGNKQALGEIEVSPINVAGKHVVILGGGDTGADCLGTSVRQGAASVTQLEIMPRPTDERPSGQPWPTYPMIYRVSSAHEEEDNRMFAVSTEEFLGDEQGNLRALK
;
A
#
# COMPACT_ATOMS: atom_id res chain seq x y z
N LEU A 1 -10.72 11.66 16.44
CA LEU A 1 -11.48 10.76 17.33
C LEU A 1 -12.38 11.51 18.30
N GLU A 2 -11.90 12.50 19.03
CA GLU A 2 -12.68 13.29 20.00
C GLU A 2 -14.00 13.85 19.46
N GLN A 3 -14.02 14.34 18.22
CA GLN A 3 -15.25 14.81 17.59
C GLN A 3 -16.27 13.67 17.46
N MET A 4 -15.85 12.51 16.98
CA MET A 4 -16.70 11.35 16.81
C MET A 4 -17.26 10.87 18.16
N GLU A 5 -16.46 10.90 19.22
CA GLU A 5 -16.90 10.55 20.57
C GLU A 5 -17.96 11.52 21.09
N LYS A 6 -17.77 12.83 20.87
CA LYS A 6 -18.77 13.86 21.22
C LYS A 6 -20.07 13.70 20.44
N GLU A 7 -20.03 13.15 19.25
CA GLU A 7 -21.18 12.81 18.42
C GLU A 7 -21.83 11.45 18.82
N GLY A 8 -21.29 10.76 19.82
CA GLY A 8 -21.84 9.53 20.37
C GLY A 8 -21.21 8.24 19.84
N THR A 9 -20.16 8.33 19.00
CA THR A 9 -19.42 7.14 18.56
C THR A 9 -18.69 6.50 19.73
N ARG A 10 -18.78 5.18 19.83
CA ARG A 10 -18.10 4.41 20.85
C ARG A 10 -17.06 3.52 20.20
N PHE A 11 -15.80 3.71 20.57
CA PHE A 11 -14.69 2.87 20.14
C PHE A 11 -14.49 1.72 21.11
N ARG A 12 -14.28 0.52 20.57
CA ARG A 12 -13.92 -0.67 21.33
C ARG A 12 -12.74 -1.34 20.67
N SER A 13 -11.55 -1.05 21.16
CA SER A 13 -10.30 -1.66 20.72
C SER A 13 -10.00 -2.95 21.47
N GLY A 14 -9.00 -3.71 20.98
CA GLY A 14 -8.57 -4.97 21.59
C GLY A 14 -9.60 -6.10 21.47
N VAL A 15 -10.45 -6.08 20.44
CA VAL A 15 -11.44 -7.12 20.18
C VAL A 15 -11.21 -7.73 18.81
N ASP A 16 -11.00 -9.04 18.78
CA ASP A 16 -10.89 -9.81 17.54
C ASP A 16 -12.28 -10.23 17.07
N VAL A 17 -12.79 -9.52 16.07
CA VAL A 17 -14.08 -9.79 15.44
C VAL A 17 -13.96 -11.01 14.53
N GLY A 18 -14.75 -12.02 14.79
CA GLY A 18 -14.69 -13.34 14.15
C GLY A 18 -14.31 -14.44 15.15
N ASN A 19 -13.49 -14.10 16.15
CA ASN A 19 -13.10 -15.02 17.24
C ASN A 19 -13.84 -14.68 18.54
N GLU A 20 -13.52 -13.53 19.17
CA GLU A 20 -14.10 -13.12 20.46
C GLU A 20 -15.52 -12.55 20.31
N LEU A 21 -15.80 -11.90 19.22
CA LEU A 21 -17.10 -11.31 18.88
C LEU A 21 -17.54 -11.81 17.52
N THR A 22 -18.49 -12.73 17.49
CA THR A 22 -18.93 -13.35 16.25
C THR A 22 -19.87 -12.46 15.43
N GLY A 23 -19.97 -12.73 14.12
CA GLY A 23 -20.95 -12.06 13.26
C GLY A 23 -22.40 -12.29 13.71
N SER A 24 -22.69 -13.42 14.40
CA SER A 24 -23.98 -13.68 15.00
C SER A 24 -24.28 -12.75 16.17
N ASP A 25 -23.28 -12.50 17.02
CA ASP A 25 -23.43 -11.59 18.17
C ASP A 25 -23.62 -10.16 17.71
N LEU A 26 -22.90 -9.74 16.67
CA LEU A 26 -23.06 -8.43 16.05
C LEU A 26 -24.49 -8.24 15.53
N ARG A 27 -25.01 -9.22 14.77
CA ARG A 27 -26.38 -9.15 14.23
C ARG A 27 -27.48 -9.17 15.28
N LYS A 28 -27.25 -9.77 16.43
CA LYS A 28 -28.22 -9.74 17.55
C LYS A 28 -28.21 -8.41 18.29
N LYS A 29 -27.09 -7.71 18.25
CA LYS A 29 -26.85 -6.52 19.07
C LYS A 29 -27.11 -5.21 18.34
N TYR A 30 -26.97 -5.20 17.02
CA TYR A 30 -27.03 -4.00 16.19
C TYR A 30 -27.98 -4.18 15.01
N ASP A 31 -28.68 -3.11 14.65
CA ASP A 31 -29.62 -3.06 13.52
C ASP A 31 -28.91 -3.17 12.16
N ALA A 32 -27.68 -2.67 12.07
CA ALA A 32 -26.82 -2.75 10.89
C ALA A 32 -25.35 -2.95 11.27
N VAL A 33 -24.62 -3.64 10.43
CA VAL A 33 -23.17 -3.87 10.59
C VAL A 33 -22.45 -3.46 9.30
N VAL A 34 -21.48 -2.58 9.42
CA VAL A 34 -20.60 -2.17 8.31
C VAL A 34 -19.22 -2.81 8.52
N LEU A 35 -18.74 -3.56 7.53
CA LEU A 35 -17.41 -4.13 7.52
C LEU A 35 -16.45 -3.18 6.80
N ALA A 36 -15.56 -2.57 7.56
CA ALA A 36 -14.51 -1.66 7.04
C ALA A 36 -13.14 -2.12 7.58
N VAL A 37 -12.81 -3.39 7.35
CA VAL A 37 -11.69 -4.10 7.97
C VAL A 37 -10.38 -4.02 7.19
N GLY A 38 -10.40 -3.42 6.01
CA GLY A 38 -9.25 -3.40 5.11
C GLY A 38 -8.89 -4.79 4.56
N SER A 39 -7.69 -4.93 4.04
CA SER A 39 -7.15 -6.20 3.56
C SER A 39 -5.66 -6.27 3.91
N THR A 40 -5.29 -7.28 4.69
CA THR A 40 -3.89 -7.54 5.07
C THR A 40 -3.29 -8.71 4.32
N GLN A 41 -4.12 -9.51 3.62
CA GLN A 41 -3.63 -10.58 2.76
C GLN A 41 -3.28 -10.03 1.39
N TRP A 42 -2.00 -9.98 1.10
CA TRP A 42 -1.46 -9.49 -0.17
C TRP A 42 -1.62 -10.51 -1.30
N ARG A 43 -1.59 -10.01 -2.52
CA ARG A 43 -1.37 -10.82 -3.71
C ARG A 43 0.12 -10.83 -4.00
N ASP A 44 0.74 -12.00 -3.91
CA ASP A 44 2.18 -12.10 -4.16
C ASP A 44 2.48 -12.25 -5.65
N LEU A 45 3.66 -11.80 -6.05
CA LEU A 45 4.20 -11.98 -7.38
C LEU A 45 5.13 -13.21 -7.37
N SER A 46 4.56 -14.38 -7.65
CA SER A 46 5.28 -15.67 -7.60
C SER A 46 6.11 -15.90 -8.86
N ILE A 47 7.19 -15.14 -9.01
CA ILE A 47 8.15 -15.25 -10.10
C ILE A 47 9.54 -15.65 -9.57
N LYS A 48 10.43 -16.04 -10.45
CA LYS A 48 11.81 -16.39 -10.11
C LYS A 48 12.53 -15.26 -9.38
N GLY A 49 13.24 -15.59 -8.31
CA GLY A 49 13.97 -14.66 -7.47
C GLY A 49 13.12 -13.97 -6.40
N ARG A 50 11.83 -14.38 -6.20
CA ARG A 50 10.96 -13.81 -5.16
C ARG A 50 11.53 -13.98 -3.74
N GLU A 51 12.34 -14.99 -3.54
CA GLU A 51 13.03 -15.30 -2.28
C GLU A 51 14.21 -14.39 -1.95
N LEU A 52 14.64 -13.53 -2.88
CA LEU A 52 15.76 -12.63 -2.67
C LEU A 52 15.49 -11.61 -1.56
N LYS A 53 16.55 -11.25 -0.84
CA LYS A 53 16.50 -10.20 0.19
C LYS A 53 16.29 -8.83 -0.44
N GLY A 54 15.52 -7.98 0.22
CA GLY A 54 15.21 -6.63 -0.26
C GLY A 54 13.87 -6.52 -0.99
N ILE A 55 13.08 -7.61 -1.02
CA ILE A 55 11.73 -7.62 -1.58
C ILE A 55 10.72 -7.71 -0.42
N TYR A 56 9.93 -6.68 -0.24
CA TYR A 56 8.98 -6.54 0.85
C TYR A 56 7.56 -6.35 0.34
N GLN A 57 6.59 -6.78 1.10
CA GLN A 57 5.18 -6.45 0.88
C GLN A 57 4.87 -5.06 1.48
N ALA A 58 3.96 -4.32 0.85
CA ALA A 58 3.59 -2.98 1.32
C ALA A 58 3.15 -2.98 2.79
N MET A 59 2.32 -3.94 3.21
CA MET A 59 1.85 -4.07 4.59
C MET A 59 2.92 -4.55 5.59
N GLU A 60 4.09 -4.91 5.10
CA GLU A 60 5.29 -5.16 5.89
C GLU A 60 6.09 -3.85 6.08
N PHE A 61 6.20 -3.07 5.02
CA PHE A 61 6.96 -1.82 4.98
C PHE A 61 6.23 -0.64 5.65
N LEU A 62 4.97 -0.39 5.28
CA LEU A 62 4.22 0.79 5.69
C LEU A 62 4.00 0.92 7.21
N PRO A 63 3.65 -0.15 7.96
CA PRO A 63 3.47 -0.04 9.42
C PRO A 63 4.73 0.41 10.14
N TRP A 64 5.91 -0.06 9.70
CA TRP A 64 7.17 0.38 10.28
C TRP A 64 7.52 1.82 9.94
N GLY A 65 7.27 2.24 8.69
CA GLY A 65 7.41 3.63 8.29
C GLY A 65 6.51 4.56 9.10
N ASN A 66 5.27 4.14 9.35
CA ASN A 66 4.31 4.89 10.14
C ASN A 66 4.74 5.01 11.62
N LYS A 67 5.20 3.93 12.24
CA LYS A 67 5.73 3.96 13.61
C LYS A 67 6.92 4.90 13.76
N GLN A 68 7.81 4.92 12.78
CA GLN A 68 8.93 5.86 12.75
C GLN A 68 8.42 7.31 12.62
N ALA A 69 7.47 7.57 11.74
CA ALA A 69 6.90 8.92 11.56
C ALA A 69 6.17 9.43 12.82
N LEU A 70 5.55 8.53 13.59
CA LEU A 70 4.90 8.85 14.87
C LEU A 70 5.87 8.97 16.04
N GLY A 71 7.16 8.67 15.85
CA GLY A 71 8.16 8.70 16.91
C GLY A 71 8.07 7.52 17.89
N GLU A 72 7.33 6.46 17.54
CA GLU A 72 7.25 5.23 18.35
C GLU A 72 8.54 4.40 18.29
N ILE A 73 9.27 4.53 17.19
CA ILE A 73 10.60 3.94 16.98
C ILE A 73 11.52 4.97 16.34
N GLU A 74 12.81 4.89 16.63
CA GLU A 74 13.81 5.80 16.08
C GLU A 74 14.09 5.52 14.59
N VAL A 75 14.27 4.26 14.24
CA VAL A 75 14.58 3.82 12.86
C VAL A 75 13.73 2.62 12.51
N SER A 76 13.13 2.65 11.31
CA SER A 76 12.39 1.51 10.76
C SER A 76 13.32 0.32 10.50
N PRO A 77 12.93 -0.92 10.86
CA PRO A 77 13.66 -2.13 10.47
C PRO A 77 13.80 -2.30 8.95
N ILE A 78 12.83 -1.79 8.20
CA ILE A 78 12.89 -1.70 6.73
C ILE A 78 13.19 -0.24 6.39
N ASN A 79 14.46 0.08 6.24
CA ASN A 79 14.94 1.43 5.95
C ASN A 79 15.49 1.51 4.54
N VAL A 80 14.98 2.46 3.77
CA VAL A 80 15.34 2.67 2.35
C VAL A 80 16.17 3.93 2.12
N ALA A 81 16.65 4.59 3.18
CA ALA A 81 17.50 5.77 3.06
C ALA A 81 18.72 5.48 2.17
N GLY A 82 18.93 6.33 1.17
CA GLY A 82 20.02 6.21 0.19
C GLY A 82 19.92 5.03 -0.79
N LYS A 83 18.78 4.31 -0.81
CA LYS A 83 18.56 3.17 -1.72
C LYS A 83 17.72 3.56 -2.93
N HIS A 84 17.88 2.82 -4.02
CA HIS A 84 16.99 2.87 -5.16
C HIS A 84 15.81 1.93 -4.91
N VAL A 85 14.61 2.47 -4.90
CA VAL A 85 13.37 1.73 -4.59
C VAL A 85 12.56 1.54 -5.86
N VAL A 86 12.07 0.33 -6.08
CA VAL A 86 11.10 0.04 -7.13
C VAL A 86 9.81 -0.46 -6.47
N ILE A 87 8.69 0.16 -6.82
CA ILE A 87 7.36 -0.18 -6.34
C ILE A 87 6.60 -0.88 -7.46
N LEU A 88 6.12 -2.09 -7.21
CA LEU A 88 5.32 -2.85 -8.16
C LEU A 88 3.83 -2.67 -7.85
N GLY A 89 3.15 -1.90 -8.68
CA GLY A 89 1.74 -1.56 -8.59
C GLY A 89 1.47 -0.05 -8.51
N GLY A 90 0.46 0.40 -9.24
CA GLY A 90 0.10 1.82 -9.42
C GLY A 90 -1.09 2.28 -8.58
N GLY A 91 -1.60 1.46 -7.65
CA GLY A 91 -2.73 1.82 -6.79
C GLY A 91 -2.35 2.71 -5.60
N ASP A 92 -3.35 3.06 -4.78
CA ASP A 92 -3.17 3.94 -3.60
C ASP A 92 -2.12 3.41 -2.62
N THR A 93 -2.07 2.09 -2.39
CA THR A 93 -1.04 1.47 -1.55
C THR A 93 0.37 1.67 -2.13
N GLY A 94 0.51 1.65 -3.48
CA GLY A 94 1.78 1.96 -4.14
C GLY A 94 2.17 3.43 -3.94
N ALA A 95 1.22 4.35 -4.00
CA ALA A 95 1.44 5.76 -3.70
C ALA A 95 1.89 5.99 -2.24
N ASP A 96 1.31 5.26 -1.28
CA ASP A 96 1.72 5.29 0.12
C ASP A 96 3.17 4.80 0.29
N CYS A 97 3.54 3.71 -0.41
CA CYS A 97 4.92 3.21 -0.42
C CYS A 97 5.89 4.24 -1.02
N LEU A 98 5.48 4.94 -2.09
CA LEU A 98 6.26 5.99 -2.73
C LEU A 98 6.55 7.11 -1.73
N GLY A 99 5.52 7.73 -1.17
CA GLY A 99 5.68 8.83 -0.22
C GLY A 99 6.46 8.41 1.03
N THR A 100 6.25 7.19 1.54
CA THR A 100 7.02 6.67 2.68
C THR A 100 8.50 6.52 2.31
N SER A 101 8.81 6.02 1.11
CA SER A 101 10.19 5.87 0.63
C SER A 101 10.90 7.20 0.44
N VAL A 102 10.21 8.20 -0.13
CA VAL A 102 10.73 9.56 -0.28
C VAL A 102 11.05 10.16 1.08
N ARG A 103 10.11 10.08 2.04
CA ARG A 103 10.28 10.62 3.39
C ARG A 103 11.34 9.90 4.22
N GLN A 104 11.64 8.63 3.92
CA GLN A 104 12.80 7.94 4.49
C GLN A 104 14.13 8.32 3.83
N GLY A 105 14.13 9.12 2.76
CA GLY A 105 15.33 9.57 2.06
C GLY A 105 15.88 8.55 1.07
N ALA A 106 15.02 7.85 0.34
CA ALA A 106 15.44 7.01 -0.80
C ALA A 106 16.21 7.83 -1.83
N ALA A 107 17.23 7.25 -2.46
CA ALA A 107 18.00 7.91 -3.51
C ALA A 107 17.20 8.10 -4.81
N SER A 108 16.27 7.19 -5.08
CA SER A 108 15.26 7.30 -6.14
C SER A 108 14.10 6.36 -5.83
N VAL A 109 12.91 6.71 -6.31
CA VAL A 109 11.73 5.84 -6.27
C VAL A 109 11.16 5.72 -7.67
N THR A 110 10.97 4.50 -8.16
CA THR A 110 10.31 4.22 -9.44
C THR A 110 9.09 3.35 -9.21
N GLN A 111 7.94 3.76 -9.71
CA GLN A 111 6.70 2.97 -9.60
C GLN A 111 6.35 2.35 -10.95
N LEU A 112 6.15 1.03 -10.97
CA LEU A 112 5.81 0.26 -12.16
C LEU A 112 4.35 -0.19 -12.09
N GLU A 113 3.59 0.08 -13.14
CA GLU A 113 2.21 -0.35 -13.26
C GLU A 113 2.03 -1.25 -14.50
N ILE A 114 1.42 -2.41 -14.30
CA ILE A 114 1.17 -3.38 -15.37
C ILE A 114 0.10 -2.88 -16.34
N MET A 115 -0.84 -2.09 -15.86
CA MET A 115 -1.89 -1.52 -16.71
C MET A 115 -1.37 -0.35 -17.54
N PRO A 116 -1.94 -0.11 -18.72
CA PRO A 116 -1.69 1.11 -19.49
C PRO A 116 -2.03 2.36 -18.65
N ARG A 117 -1.35 3.46 -18.94
CA ARG A 117 -1.68 4.74 -18.30
C ARG A 117 -3.16 5.08 -18.55
N PRO A 118 -3.95 5.34 -17.51
CA PRO A 118 -5.35 5.76 -17.68
C PRO A 118 -5.46 7.06 -18.45
N THR A 119 -6.62 7.31 -19.02
CA THR A 119 -6.96 8.58 -19.69
C THR A 119 -7.11 9.71 -18.66
N ASP A 120 -6.87 10.94 -19.07
CA ASP A 120 -7.06 12.11 -18.21
C ASP A 120 -8.56 12.41 -18.00
N GLU A 121 -9.41 12.03 -18.93
CA GLU A 121 -10.86 12.21 -18.90
C GLU A 121 -11.60 10.90 -18.64
N ARG A 122 -12.84 11.02 -18.14
CA ARG A 122 -13.72 9.87 -17.89
C ARG A 122 -14.00 9.11 -19.17
N PRO A 123 -13.68 7.79 -19.23
CA PRO A 123 -14.04 6.97 -20.38
C PRO A 123 -15.55 6.87 -20.56
N SER A 124 -16.02 6.86 -21.82
CA SER A 124 -17.45 6.72 -22.16
C SER A 124 -18.07 5.42 -21.65
N GLY A 125 -17.28 4.35 -21.55
CA GLY A 125 -17.70 3.06 -20.99
C GLY A 125 -17.84 3.05 -19.45
N GLN A 126 -17.54 4.14 -18.76
CA GLN A 126 -17.64 4.28 -17.31
C GLN A 126 -18.48 5.52 -16.93
N PRO A 127 -19.78 5.57 -17.30
CA PRO A 127 -20.64 6.70 -16.98
C PRO A 127 -20.86 6.82 -15.47
N TRP A 128 -21.20 8.03 -15.02
CA TRP A 128 -21.64 8.23 -13.63
C TRP A 128 -22.87 7.32 -13.34
N PRO A 129 -22.98 6.68 -12.18
CA PRO A 129 -22.17 6.83 -10.96
C PRO A 129 -20.97 5.87 -10.85
N THR A 130 -20.59 5.18 -11.90
CA THR A 130 -19.44 4.28 -11.90
C THR A 130 -18.16 5.06 -11.55
N TYR A 131 -17.31 4.50 -10.71
CA TYR A 131 -16.00 5.08 -10.39
C TYR A 131 -15.12 5.12 -11.65
N PRO A 132 -14.64 6.29 -12.08
CA PRO A 132 -13.90 6.39 -13.33
C PRO A 132 -12.45 5.98 -13.16
N MET A 133 -11.94 5.18 -14.08
CA MET A 133 -10.52 4.85 -14.21
C MET A 133 -9.82 5.97 -14.99
N ILE A 134 -9.49 7.05 -14.31
CA ILE A 134 -8.77 8.19 -14.85
C ILE A 134 -7.39 8.30 -14.23
N TYR A 135 -6.47 8.95 -14.94
CA TYR A 135 -5.14 9.25 -14.41
C TYR A 135 -5.25 10.19 -13.20
N ARG A 136 -4.62 9.81 -12.12
CA ARG A 136 -4.61 10.59 -10.87
C ARG A 136 -3.19 10.82 -10.39
N VAL A 137 -2.99 12.00 -9.85
CA VAL A 137 -1.76 12.36 -9.13
C VAL A 137 -2.17 12.53 -7.67
N SER A 138 -1.62 11.72 -6.78
CA SER A 138 -1.76 11.92 -5.33
C SER A 138 -0.67 12.86 -4.83
N SER A 139 -0.81 13.37 -3.59
CA SER A 139 0.22 14.20 -2.96
C SER A 139 1.60 13.51 -2.92
N ALA A 140 1.62 12.19 -2.75
CA ALA A 140 2.86 11.42 -2.80
C ALA A 140 3.54 11.48 -4.18
N HIS A 141 2.76 11.44 -5.27
CA HIS A 141 3.28 11.59 -6.63
C HIS A 141 3.75 13.01 -6.95
N GLU A 142 3.29 14.02 -6.21
CA GLU A 142 3.81 15.38 -6.32
C GLU A 142 5.21 15.51 -5.70
N GLU A 143 5.55 14.64 -4.74
CA GLU A 143 6.89 14.58 -4.14
C GLU A 143 7.90 13.92 -5.09
N GLU A 144 7.51 12.88 -5.81
CA GLU A 144 8.32 12.14 -6.79
C GLU A 144 7.40 11.47 -7.81
N ASP A 145 7.53 11.78 -9.09
CA ASP A 145 6.68 11.21 -10.16
C ASP A 145 7.52 10.48 -11.22
N ASN A 146 8.11 9.37 -10.85
CA ASN A 146 8.77 8.44 -11.78
C ASN A 146 7.92 7.18 -11.94
N ARG A 147 6.81 7.30 -12.68
CA ARG A 147 5.86 6.22 -12.94
C ARG A 147 6.00 5.68 -14.36
N MET A 148 6.08 4.37 -14.46
CA MET A 148 6.09 3.64 -15.74
C MET A 148 4.85 2.76 -15.83
N PHE A 149 4.16 2.81 -16.97
CA PHE A 149 2.93 2.08 -17.24
C PHE A 149 3.13 1.01 -18.31
N ALA A 150 2.24 0.01 -18.35
CA ALA A 150 2.30 -1.12 -19.26
C ALA A 150 3.61 -1.91 -19.16
N VAL A 151 4.13 -2.09 -17.94
CA VAL A 151 5.36 -2.80 -17.63
C VAL A 151 5.05 -3.98 -16.70
N SER A 152 5.51 -5.17 -17.07
CA SER A 152 5.44 -6.37 -16.23
C SER A 152 6.83 -6.79 -15.78
N THR A 153 6.92 -7.35 -14.57
CA THR A 153 8.15 -7.91 -14.03
C THR A 153 8.16 -9.43 -14.25
N GLU A 154 9.17 -9.95 -14.94
CA GLU A 154 9.31 -11.37 -15.25
C GLU A 154 10.21 -12.13 -14.26
N GLU A 155 11.22 -11.45 -13.71
CA GLU A 155 12.22 -12.08 -12.85
C GLU A 155 12.85 -11.04 -11.92
N PHE A 156 13.16 -11.45 -10.69
CA PHE A 156 14.03 -10.72 -9.78
C PHE A 156 15.45 -11.26 -9.91
N LEU A 157 16.42 -10.37 -10.15
CA LEU A 157 17.82 -10.72 -10.35
C LEU A 157 18.60 -10.39 -9.07
N GLY A 158 19.32 -11.37 -8.54
CA GLY A 158 20.11 -11.27 -7.32
C GLY A 158 21.61 -11.28 -7.55
N ASP A 159 22.34 -10.91 -6.50
CA ASP A 159 23.77 -11.14 -6.39
C ASP A 159 24.08 -12.52 -5.78
N GLU A 160 25.37 -12.85 -5.69
CA GLU A 160 25.86 -14.12 -5.09
C GLU A 160 25.52 -14.26 -3.60
N GLN A 161 25.21 -13.16 -2.91
CA GLN A 161 24.81 -13.11 -1.51
C GLN A 161 23.28 -13.19 -1.34
N GLY A 162 22.53 -13.31 -2.43
CA GLY A 162 21.07 -13.41 -2.44
C GLY A 162 20.35 -12.08 -2.21
N ASN A 163 20.98 -10.94 -2.49
CA ASN A 163 20.32 -9.65 -2.42
C ASN A 163 19.78 -9.26 -3.80
N LEU A 164 18.61 -8.64 -3.84
CA LEU A 164 18.04 -8.09 -5.07
C LEU A 164 18.95 -7.00 -5.67
N ARG A 165 19.16 -7.08 -6.98
CA ARG A 165 19.98 -6.12 -7.75
C ARG A 165 19.25 -5.48 -8.90
N ALA A 166 18.35 -6.22 -9.56
CA ALA A 166 17.62 -5.72 -10.70
C ALA A 166 16.29 -6.47 -10.89
N LEU A 167 15.43 -5.88 -11.69
CA LEU A 167 14.20 -6.46 -12.22
C LEU A 167 14.35 -6.66 -13.73
N LYS A 168 13.82 -7.77 -14.22
CA LYS A 168 13.69 -8.03 -15.65
C LYS A 168 12.25 -7.86 -16.08
#